data_e89bcc4e7060892f3207838e131f5ffe
#
_entry.id   e89bcc4e7060892f3207838e131f5ffe
#
_cell.length_a   1.000
_cell.length_b   1.000
_cell.length_c   1.000
_cell.angle_alpha   90.00
_cell.angle_beta   90.00
_cell.angle_gamma   90.00
#
_symmetry.space_group_name_H-M   'P 1'
#
loop_
_entity.id
_entity.type
_entity.pdbx_description
1 polymer ?
#
loop_
_entity_poly.entity_id
_entity_poly.type
_entity_poly.pdbx_seq_one_letter_code
_entity_poly.pdbx_strand_id
1 'polypeptide(L)'
;LRVVQDAWYRYLTGMGLNGSSTGERPPPDYVTKIEIPFDHSDVQVLVDSMFLDGTLHPMAVNSVPAAMASWIKAGVVQDPSALQDLVLNGVNGLISSIPSDGASHKDWSEYAKRYGEILARAKGLPGAEGSEKLLKMHTSINELHAQSDERLQAWVSAKHYADLILQSPSREPVMVHHIPHYLRHRRAAGETKVALLVFDG
;
A
#
# COMPACT_ATOMS: atom_id res chain seq x y z
N LEU A 1 -13.67 30.83 -11.00
CA LEU A 1 -12.75 29.70 -10.79
C LEU A 1 -12.57 29.39 -9.32
N ARG A 2 -12.08 30.33 -8.50
CA ARG A 2 -11.84 30.13 -7.06
C ARG A 2 -13.09 29.64 -6.30
N VAL A 3 -14.26 30.19 -6.62
CA VAL A 3 -15.54 29.77 -6.01
C VAL A 3 -15.86 28.29 -6.29
N VAL A 4 -15.59 27.82 -7.52
CA VAL A 4 -15.80 26.41 -7.89
C VAL A 4 -14.80 25.52 -7.18
N GLN A 5 -13.54 25.94 -7.08
CA GLN A 5 -12.49 25.22 -6.35
C GLN A 5 -12.83 25.07 -4.85
N ASP A 6 -13.26 26.17 -4.22
CA ASP A 6 -13.66 26.15 -2.79
C ASP A 6 -14.91 25.30 -2.56
N ALA A 7 -15.88 25.35 -3.51
CA ALA A 7 -17.06 24.49 -3.45
C ALA A 7 -16.70 23.01 -3.61
N TRP A 8 -15.76 22.70 -4.48
CA TRP A 8 -15.21 21.35 -4.66
C TRP A 8 -14.60 20.81 -3.37
N TYR A 9 -13.75 21.58 -2.72
CA TYR A 9 -13.12 21.17 -1.45
C TYR A 9 -14.16 20.93 -0.35
N ARG A 10 -15.19 21.76 -0.26
CA ARG A 10 -16.29 21.55 0.69
C ARG A 10 -17.10 20.30 0.38
N TYR A 11 -17.38 20.04 -0.89
CA TYR A 11 -18.07 18.83 -1.34
C TYR A 11 -17.32 17.57 -0.91
N LEU A 12 -16.02 17.51 -1.19
CA LEU A 12 -15.16 16.39 -0.79
C LEU A 12 -15.08 16.22 0.73
N THR A 13 -14.95 17.33 1.46
CA THR A 13 -14.96 17.31 2.93
C THR A 13 -16.30 16.80 3.48
N GLY A 14 -17.42 17.18 2.87
CA GLY A 14 -18.75 16.66 3.20
C GLY A 14 -18.91 15.16 2.96
N MET A 15 -18.14 14.59 2.02
CA MET A 15 -18.01 13.14 1.78
C MET A 15 -17.06 12.44 2.77
N GLY A 16 -16.50 13.15 3.75
CA GLY A 16 -15.54 12.62 4.72
C GLY A 16 -14.10 12.53 4.22
N LEU A 17 -13.78 13.14 3.08
CA LEU A 17 -12.42 13.21 2.55
C LEU A 17 -11.71 14.41 3.19
N ASN A 18 -10.91 14.15 4.20
CA ASN A 18 -10.09 15.19 4.83
C ASN A 18 -8.82 15.39 4.03
N GLY A 19 -8.64 16.58 3.47
CA GLY A 19 -7.44 16.99 2.75
C GLY A 19 -6.63 18.01 3.52
N SER A 20 -5.33 18.04 3.29
CA SER A 20 -4.52 19.19 3.62
C SER A 20 -4.82 20.29 2.62
N SER A 21 -5.46 21.36 3.07
CA SER A 21 -5.51 22.59 2.29
C SER A 21 -4.09 23.14 2.21
N THR A 22 -3.52 23.16 1.02
CA THR A 22 -2.30 23.92 0.75
C THR A 22 -2.57 25.38 1.10
N GLY A 23 -2.15 25.78 2.30
CA GLY A 23 -1.87 27.14 2.80
C GLY A 23 -2.63 28.37 2.33
N GLU A 24 -3.75 28.23 1.64
CA GLU A 24 -4.52 29.35 1.14
C GLU A 24 -5.49 29.88 2.20
N ARG A 25 -5.50 31.19 2.32
CA ARG A 25 -6.36 31.99 3.17
C ARG A 25 -7.82 31.52 3.07
N PRO A 26 -8.55 31.35 4.19
CA PRO A 26 -9.94 30.94 4.18
C PRO A 26 -10.77 31.83 3.20
N PRO A 27 -11.68 31.21 2.44
CA PRO A 27 -12.49 31.94 1.48
C PRO A 27 -13.33 33.03 2.16
N PRO A 28 -13.59 34.15 1.48
CA PRO A 28 -14.47 35.18 2.01
C PRO A 28 -15.86 34.62 2.31
N ASP A 29 -16.54 35.13 3.35
CA ASP A 29 -17.83 34.65 3.84
C ASP A 29 -18.93 34.50 2.78
N TYR A 30 -18.91 35.31 1.71
CA TYR A 30 -19.89 35.21 0.61
C TYR A 30 -19.70 33.95 -0.25
N VAL A 31 -18.49 33.40 -0.32
CA VAL A 31 -18.16 32.20 -1.09
C VAL A 31 -18.75 30.95 -0.44
N THR A 32 -18.91 30.97 0.87
CA THR A 32 -19.46 29.83 1.63
C THR A 32 -20.96 29.59 1.39
N LYS A 33 -21.66 30.52 0.75
CA LYS A 33 -23.10 30.44 0.46
C LYS A 33 -23.42 29.83 -0.91
N ILE A 34 -22.43 29.64 -1.77
CA ILE A 34 -22.65 29.11 -3.11
C ILE A 34 -22.60 27.58 -3.03
N GLU A 35 -23.72 26.95 -3.29
CA GLU A 35 -23.85 25.50 -3.45
C GLU A 35 -23.83 25.17 -4.93
N ILE A 36 -22.90 24.29 -5.32
CA ILE A 36 -22.81 23.76 -6.67
C ILE A 36 -23.37 22.32 -6.61
N PRO A 37 -24.34 21.97 -7.47
CA PRO A 37 -24.97 20.66 -7.46
C PRO A 37 -24.05 19.62 -8.13
N PHE A 38 -22.96 19.23 -7.47
CA PHE A 38 -22.00 18.25 -7.99
C PHE A 38 -22.61 16.86 -8.25
N ASP A 39 -23.77 16.56 -7.67
CA ASP A 39 -24.50 15.30 -7.91
C ASP A 39 -25.25 15.30 -9.26
N HIS A 40 -25.33 16.45 -9.95
CA HIS A 40 -25.98 16.55 -11.26
C HIS A 40 -25.03 16.11 -12.36
N SER A 41 -25.49 15.24 -13.29
CA SER A 41 -24.67 14.65 -14.35
C SER A 41 -23.92 15.66 -15.22
N ASP A 42 -24.60 16.76 -15.60
CA ASP A 42 -24.02 17.78 -16.46
C ASP A 42 -22.89 18.57 -15.74
N VAL A 43 -23.07 18.77 -14.43
CA VAL A 43 -22.02 19.40 -13.59
C VAL A 43 -20.82 18.48 -13.44
N GLN A 44 -21.05 17.14 -13.29
CA GLN A 44 -19.97 16.16 -13.21
C GLN A 44 -19.11 16.15 -14.48
N VAL A 45 -19.72 16.17 -15.65
CA VAL A 45 -19.00 16.22 -16.94
C VAL A 45 -18.18 17.51 -17.05
N LEU A 46 -18.76 18.65 -16.66
CA LEU A 46 -18.05 19.93 -16.68
C LEU A 46 -16.86 19.94 -15.72
N VAL A 47 -17.04 19.45 -14.51
CA VAL A 47 -16.00 19.38 -13.47
C VAL A 47 -14.87 18.44 -13.89
N ASP A 48 -15.19 17.28 -14.44
CA ASP A 48 -14.20 16.33 -14.98
C ASP A 48 -13.36 17.00 -16.09
N SER A 49 -14.00 17.70 -17.02
CA SER A 49 -13.32 18.49 -18.06
C SER A 49 -12.39 19.54 -17.46
N MET A 50 -12.82 20.25 -16.40
CA MET A 50 -12.03 21.29 -15.74
C MET A 50 -10.79 20.72 -15.00
N PHE A 51 -10.82 19.48 -14.55
CA PHE A 51 -9.63 18.79 -14.03
C PHE A 51 -8.69 18.35 -15.16
N LEU A 52 -9.24 17.86 -16.27
CA LEU A 52 -8.44 17.43 -17.43
C LEU A 52 -7.68 18.60 -18.09
N ASP A 53 -8.26 19.78 -18.16
CA ASP A 53 -7.64 20.96 -18.74
C ASP A 53 -6.79 21.78 -17.73
N GLY A 54 -6.74 21.34 -16.45
CA GLY A 54 -5.97 21.99 -15.39
C GLY A 54 -6.61 23.27 -14.84
N THR A 55 -7.86 23.55 -15.18
CA THR A 55 -8.62 24.72 -14.68
C THR A 55 -8.96 24.58 -13.20
N LEU A 56 -9.26 23.34 -12.74
CA LEU A 56 -9.40 22.97 -11.35
C LEU A 56 -8.20 22.14 -10.90
N HIS A 57 -7.82 22.30 -9.63
CA HIS A 57 -6.74 21.54 -9.03
C HIS A 57 -7.29 20.45 -8.10
N PRO A 58 -6.77 19.21 -8.20
CA PRO A 58 -7.17 18.13 -7.30
C PRO A 58 -6.87 18.47 -5.84
N MET A 59 -7.73 18.01 -4.94
CA MET A 59 -7.50 18.11 -3.49
C MET A 59 -6.57 16.98 -3.04
N ALA A 60 -5.51 17.34 -2.31
CA ALA A 60 -4.68 16.34 -1.65
C ALA A 60 -5.43 15.73 -0.46
N VAL A 61 -5.63 14.41 -0.47
CA VAL A 61 -6.35 13.68 0.58
C VAL A 61 -5.46 12.60 1.20
N ASN A 62 -5.69 12.29 2.47
CA ASN A 62 -4.91 11.28 3.19
C ASN A 62 -5.12 9.86 2.62
N SER A 63 -6.31 9.57 2.13
CA SER A 63 -6.65 8.27 1.55
C SER A 63 -7.73 8.42 0.49
N VAL A 64 -7.55 7.76 -0.65
CA VAL A 64 -8.54 7.71 -1.74
C VAL A 64 -9.31 6.39 -1.62
N PRO A 65 -10.63 6.41 -1.33
CA PRO A 65 -11.44 5.20 -1.25
C PRO A 65 -11.47 4.44 -2.59
N ALA A 66 -11.33 3.11 -2.54
CA ALA A 66 -11.34 2.28 -3.75
C ALA A 66 -12.67 2.37 -4.54
N ALA A 67 -13.78 2.50 -3.82
CA ALA A 67 -15.14 2.56 -4.38
C ALA A 67 -15.57 3.97 -4.86
N MET A 68 -14.63 4.93 -4.94
CA MET A 68 -14.94 6.29 -5.39
C MET A 68 -15.31 6.33 -6.87
N ALA A 69 -16.31 7.13 -7.22
CA ALA A 69 -16.72 7.36 -8.60
C ALA A 69 -15.58 7.97 -9.44
N SER A 70 -15.49 7.60 -10.72
CA SER A 70 -14.37 7.96 -11.61
C SER A 70 -14.20 9.48 -11.76
N TRP A 71 -15.29 10.23 -11.89
CA TRP A 71 -15.27 11.67 -12.04
C TRP A 71 -14.77 12.41 -10.76
N ILE A 72 -14.99 11.82 -9.57
CA ILE A 72 -14.44 12.37 -8.33
C ILE A 72 -12.94 12.07 -8.23
N LYS A 73 -12.49 10.91 -8.75
CA LYS A 73 -11.06 10.53 -8.73
C LYS A 73 -10.18 11.54 -9.47
N ALA A 74 -10.68 12.19 -10.52
CA ALA A 74 -9.96 13.22 -11.24
C ALA A 74 -9.65 14.44 -10.35
N GLY A 75 -10.53 14.72 -9.39
CA GLY A 75 -10.41 15.87 -8.48
C GLY A 75 -9.76 15.58 -7.12
N VAL A 76 -9.16 14.41 -6.94
CA VAL A 76 -8.43 14.05 -5.71
C VAL A 76 -7.08 13.46 -6.03
N VAL A 77 -6.09 13.77 -5.20
CA VAL A 77 -4.76 13.17 -5.24
C VAL A 77 -4.38 12.73 -3.84
N GLN A 78 -3.76 11.58 -3.73
CA GLN A 78 -3.29 11.14 -2.42
C GLN A 78 -2.12 12.02 -1.98
N ASP A 79 -2.19 12.55 -0.74
CA ASP A 79 -1.12 13.36 -0.16
C ASP A 79 0.16 12.50 -0.04
N PRO A 80 1.24 12.86 -0.74
CA PRO A 80 2.50 12.11 -0.66
C PRO A 80 3.05 12.04 0.78
N SER A 81 2.84 13.07 1.58
CA SER A 81 3.28 13.10 2.98
C SER A 81 2.50 12.12 3.85
N ALA A 82 1.18 12.07 3.69
CA ALA A 82 0.35 11.10 4.40
C ALA A 82 0.68 9.66 4.00
N LEU A 83 0.98 9.43 2.71
CA LEU A 83 1.38 8.11 2.22
C LEU A 83 2.74 7.69 2.80
N GLN A 84 3.71 8.63 2.89
CA GLN A 84 4.99 8.39 3.54
C GLN A 84 4.82 8.04 5.03
N ASP A 85 3.93 8.74 5.75
CA ASP A 85 3.63 8.43 7.15
C ASP A 85 3.00 7.06 7.33
N LEU A 86 2.10 6.69 6.44
CA LEU A 86 1.49 5.36 6.44
C LEU A 86 2.55 4.25 6.26
N VAL A 87 3.48 4.44 5.32
CA VAL A 87 4.57 3.48 5.08
C VAL A 87 5.50 3.43 6.28
N LEU A 88 5.93 4.57 6.82
CA LEU A 88 6.81 4.63 7.99
C LEU A 88 6.18 3.95 9.21
N ASN A 89 4.91 4.20 9.48
CA ASN A 89 4.16 3.53 10.54
C ASN A 89 4.05 2.02 10.29
N GLY A 90 3.84 1.61 9.05
CA GLY A 90 3.84 0.21 8.64
C GLY A 90 5.19 -0.48 8.88
N VAL A 91 6.30 0.17 8.52
CA VAL A 91 7.68 -0.31 8.77
C VAL A 91 7.92 -0.49 10.27
N ASN A 92 7.60 0.51 11.08
CA ASN A 92 7.77 0.45 12.53
C ASN A 92 6.89 -0.66 13.15
N GLY A 93 5.67 -0.83 12.65
CA GLY A 93 4.78 -1.92 13.04
C GLY A 93 5.35 -3.30 12.71
N LEU A 94 6.00 -3.44 11.55
CA LEU A 94 6.68 -4.68 11.17
C LEU A 94 7.90 -4.96 12.06
N ILE A 95 8.75 -3.98 12.34
CA ILE A 95 9.88 -4.13 13.27
C ILE A 95 9.40 -4.64 14.63
N SER A 96 8.32 -4.07 15.14
CA SER A 96 7.74 -4.46 16.43
C SER A 96 7.06 -5.83 16.43
N SER A 97 6.76 -6.39 15.26
CA SER A 97 6.03 -7.65 15.08
C SER A 97 6.84 -8.74 14.38
N ILE A 98 8.17 -8.61 14.33
CA ILE A 98 9.05 -9.67 13.81
C ILE A 98 8.80 -10.95 14.61
N PRO A 99 8.57 -12.11 13.96
CA PRO A 99 8.28 -13.35 14.65
C PRO A 99 9.43 -13.77 15.59
N SER A 100 9.07 -14.30 16.75
CA SER A 100 10.03 -14.79 17.75
C SER A 100 10.62 -16.14 17.36
N ASP A 101 11.63 -16.59 18.12
CA ASP A 101 12.29 -17.89 17.93
C ASP A 101 11.34 -19.09 18.05
N GLY A 102 10.24 -18.95 18.79
CA GLY A 102 9.19 -19.96 18.93
C GLY A 102 8.06 -19.88 17.92
N ALA A 103 8.11 -18.93 16.97
CA ALA A 103 7.08 -18.74 15.98
C ALA A 103 6.99 -19.93 15.01
N SER A 104 5.79 -20.17 14.47
CA SER A 104 5.59 -21.18 13.45
C SER A 104 5.95 -20.65 12.05
N HIS A 105 6.10 -21.54 11.07
CA HIS A 105 6.26 -21.14 9.67
C HIS A 105 5.06 -20.33 9.13
N LYS A 106 3.86 -20.51 9.72
CA LYS A 106 2.67 -19.73 9.34
C LYS A 106 2.79 -18.28 9.78
N ASP A 107 3.33 -18.03 10.98
CA ASP A 107 3.58 -16.69 11.48
C ASP A 107 4.58 -15.95 10.59
N TRP A 108 5.65 -16.66 10.17
CA TRP A 108 6.62 -16.12 9.21
C TRP A 108 6.00 -15.87 7.83
N SER A 109 5.12 -16.73 7.34
CA SER A 109 4.41 -16.52 6.07
C SER A 109 3.50 -15.29 6.13
N GLU A 110 2.79 -15.08 7.22
CA GLU A 110 1.92 -13.93 7.41
C GLU A 110 2.74 -12.64 7.57
N TYR A 111 3.85 -12.71 8.29
CA TYR A 111 4.80 -11.61 8.38
C TYR A 111 5.35 -11.24 6.99
N ALA A 112 5.79 -12.21 6.19
CA ALA A 112 6.34 -11.99 4.86
C ALA A 112 5.33 -11.34 3.91
N LYS A 113 4.04 -11.67 3.98
CA LYS A 113 2.99 -11.00 3.20
C LYS A 113 2.91 -9.52 3.53
N ARG A 114 2.78 -9.19 4.82
CA ARG A 114 2.71 -7.79 5.29
C ARG A 114 3.99 -7.01 4.94
N TYR A 115 5.13 -7.67 5.08
CA TYR A 115 6.43 -7.13 4.70
C TYR A 115 6.48 -6.78 3.21
N GLY A 116 6.07 -7.69 2.32
CA GLY A 116 6.00 -7.45 0.88
C GLY A 116 5.03 -6.32 0.51
N GLU A 117 3.87 -6.25 1.16
CA GLU A 117 2.89 -5.17 0.94
C GLU A 117 3.46 -3.79 1.30
N ILE A 118 4.15 -3.67 2.43
CA ILE A 118 4.75 -2.39 2.86
C ILE A 118 5.88 -1.98 1.92
N LEU A 119 6.75 -2.91 1.50
CA LEU A 119 7.82 -2.61 0.55
C LEU A 119 7.28 -2.22 -0.83
N ALA A 120 6.23 -2.88 -1.31
CA ALA A 120 5.58 -2.52 -2.57
C ALA A 120 5.02 -1.09 -2.52
N ARG A 121 4.38 -0.69 -1.40
CA ARG A 121 3.91 0.67 -1.19
C ARG A 121 5.08 1.66 -1.12
N ALA A 122 6.15 1.34 -0.41
CA ALA A 122 7.33 2.20 -0.30
C ALA A 122 7.97 2.47 -1.67
N LYS A 123 8.07 1.44 -2.53
CA LYS A 123 8.61 1.56 -3.89
C LYS A 123 7.72 2.43 -4.79
N GLY A 124 6.42 2.45 -4.56
CA GLY A 124 5.45 3.26 -5.33
C GLY A 124 5.31 4.71 -4.87
N LEU A 125 6.06 5.14 -3.83
CA LEU A 125 5.96 6.51 -3.33
C LEU A 125 6.52 7.52 -4.34
N PRO A 126 5.78 8.58 -4.67
CA PRO A 126 6.33 9.71 -5.39
C PRO A 126 7.35 10.39 -4.48
N GLY A 127 8.61 10.46 -4.90
CA GLY A 127 9.68 11.06 -4.12
C GLY A 127 10.19 12.35 -4.73
N ALA A 128 10.20 13.44 -3.96
CA ALA A 128 11.18 14.49 -4.20
C ALA A 128 12.51 13.97 -3.64
N GLU A 129 13.47 13.69 -4.51
CA GLU A 129 14.82 13.31 -4.10
C GLU A 129 15.36 14.32 -3.08
N GLY A 130 15.86 13.83 -1.94
CA GLY A 130 16.45 14.68 -0.89
C GLY A 130 15.52 15.07 0.26
N SER A 131 14.27 14.61 0.31
CA SER A 131 13.41 14.82 1.49
C SER A 131 13.97 14.07 2.71
N GLU A 132 14.15 14.78 3.85
CA GLU A 132 14.57 14.19 5.13
C GLU A 132 13.67 13.00 5.53
N LYS A 133 12.39 13.10 5.23
CA LYS A 133 11.40 12.06 5.51
C LYS A 133 11.64 10.78 4.70
N LEU A 134 12.02 10.91 3.41
CA LEU A 134 12.41 9.78 2.59
C LEU A 134 13.69 9.12 3.08
N LEU A 135 14.68 9.93 3.49
CA LEU A 135 15.93 9.42 4.05
C LEU A 135 15.66 8.60 5.32
N LYS A 136 14.81 9.12 6.20
CA LYS A 136 14.38 8.44 7.42
C LYS A 136 13.65 7.12 7.13
N MET A 137 12.78 7.13 6.13
CA MET A 137 12.06 5.93 5.69
C MET A 137 13.03 4.87 5.14
N HIS A 138 14.01 5.25 4.30
CA HIS A 138 15.03 4.33 3.80
C HIS A 138 15.87 3.74 4.93
N THR A 139 16.24 4.55 5.93
CA THR A 139 16.95 4.06 7.11
C THR A 139 16.13 3.03 7.88
N SER A 140 14.85 3.32 8.12
CA SER A 140 13.95 2.39 8.82
C SER A 140 13.69 1.11 8.01
N ILE A 141 13.62 1.18 6.68
CA ILE A 141 13.51 -0.01 5.82
C ILE A 141 14.78 -0.86 5.90
N ASN A 142 15.96 -0.26 5.86
CA ASN A 142 17.22 -1.00 6.01
C ASN A 142 17.33 -1.66 7.40
N GLU A 143 16.87 -0.99 8.44
CA GLU A 143 16.80 -1.56 9.78
C GLU A 143 15.82 -2.75 9.83
N LEU A 144 14.63 -2.61 9.23
CA LEU A 144 13.67 -3.69 9.10
C LEU A 144 14.27 -4.90 8.38
N HIS A 145 14.99 -4.69 7.26
CA HIS A 145 15.68 -5.76 6.54
C HIS A 145 16.67 -6.48 7.46
N ALA A 146 17.59 -5.74 8.07
CA ALA A 146 18.63 -6.30 8.91
C ALA A 146 18.07 -7.12 10.08
N GLN A 147 17.08 -6.58 10.79
CA GLN A 147 16.47 -7.27 11.93
C GLN A 147 15.65 -8.49 11.49
N SER A 148 14.92 -8.39 10.35
CA SER A 148 14.15 -9.52 9.83
C SER A 148 15.04 -10.65 9.38
N ASP A 149 16.14 -10.35 8.68
CA ASP A 149 17.10 -11.35 8.20
C ASP A 149 17.80 -12.04 9.37
N GLU A 150 18.25 -11.29 10.39
CA GLU A 150 18.88 -11.85 11.58
C GLU A 150 17.94 -12.82 12.31
N ARG A 151 16.69 -12.39 12.52
CA ARG A 151 15.66 -13.21 13.19
C ARG A 151 15.27 -14.44 12.38
N LEU A 152 15.08 -14.29 11.06
CA LEU A 152 14.79 -15.42 10.19
C LEU A 152 15.94 -16.43 10.17
N GLN A 153 17.18 -15.96 10.08
CA GLN A 153 18.36 -16.80 10.11
C GLN A 153 18.47 -17.57 11.44
N ALA A 154 18.24 -16.90 12.57
CA ALA A 154 18.24 -17.54 13.88
C ALA A 154 17.15 -18.61 13.98
N TRP A 155 15.93 -18.29 13.52
CA TRP A 155 14.79 -19.21 13.50
C TRP A 155 15.04 -20.42 12.61
N VAL A 156 15.57 -20.23 11.40
CA VAL A 156 15.91 -21.33 10.47
C VAL A 156 17.02 -22.20 11.04
N SER A 157 18.04 -21.60 11.67
CA SER A 157 19.20 -22.32 12.23
C SER A 157 18.88 -23.10 13.50
N ALA A 158 17.77 -22.77 14.16
CA ALA A 158 17.25 -23.52 15.30
C ALA A 158 16.64 -24.88 14.85
N LYS A 159 15.83 -25.50 15.68
CA LYS A 159 15.18 -26.80 15.38
C LYS A 159 14.29 -26.78 14.13
N HIS A 160 13.81 -25.61 13.74
CA HIS A 160 12.84 -25.47 12.66
C HIS A 160 13.36 -25.88 11.28
N TYR A 161 14.67 -25.71 11.01
CA TYR A 161 15.24 -26.13 9.73
C TYR A 161 15.17 -27.65 9.55
N ALA A 162 15.50 -28.40 10.59
CA ALA A 162 15.41 -29.85 10.54
C ALA A 162 13.97 -30.35 10.36
N ASP A 163 13.02 -29.71 11.05
CA ASP A 163 11.60 -30.04 10.93
C ASP A 163 11.07 -29.74 9.54
N LEU A 164 11.48 -28.62 8.93
CA LEU A 164 11.10 -28.22 7.58
C LEU A 164 11.69 -29.16 6.51
N ILE A 165 12.95 -29.59 6.66
CA ILE A 165 13.60 -30.55 5.73
C ILE A 165 12.94 -31.93 5.81
N LEU A 166 12.62 -32.38 6.99
CA LEU A 166 12.02 -33.71 7.22
C LEU A 166 10.51 -33.73 6.93
N GLN A 167 9.92 -32.56 6.67
CA GLN A 167 8.49 -32.48 6.38
C GLN A 167 8.14 -33.20 5.07
N SER A 168 6.96 -33.82 5.04
CA SER A 168 6.46 -34.42 3.81
C SER A 168 6.26 -33.42 2.71
N PRO A 169 6.70 -33.71 1.45
CA PRO A 169 6.47 -32.79 0.30
C PRO A 169 5.02 -32.46 0.01
N SER A 170 4.07 -33.21 0.58
CA SER A 170 2.62 -32.95 0.44
C SER A 170 2.06 -31.98 1.48
N ARG A 171 2.88 -31.52 2.42
CA ARG A 171 2.49 -30.58 3.48
C ARG A 171 3.14 -29.21 3.24
N GLU A 172 2.43 -28.16 3.61
CA GLU A 172 2.96 -26.80 3.61
C GLU A 172 3.84 -26.51 4.84
N PRO A 173 4.89 -25.67 4.69
CA PRO A 173 5.36 -25.03 3.47
C PRO A 173 6.16 -25.99 2.59
N VAL A 174 6.04 -25.84 1.28
CA VAL A 174 6.84 -26.60 0.32
C VAL A 174 8.20 -25.95 0.16
N MET A 175 9.25 -26.60 0.64
CA MET A 175 10.63 -26.13 0.50
C MET A 175 11.13 -26.33 -0.93
N VAL A 176 12.11 -25.51 -1.37
CA VAL A 176 12.65 -25.57 -2.74
C VAL A 176 13.08 -26.98 -3.14
N HIS A 177 13.77 -27.71 -2.28
CA HIS A 177 14.21 -29.09 -2.53
C HIS A 177 13.04 -30.11 -2.55
N HIS A 178 11.87 -29.73 -2.07
CA HIS A 178 10.66 -30.57 -2.16
C HIS A 178 9.87 -30.34 -3.45
N ILE A 179 10.14 -29.30 -4.22
CA ILE A 179 9.35 -28.94 -5.41
C ILE A 179 9.20 -30.12 -6.38
N PRO A 180 10.26 -30.86 -6.77
CA PRO A 180 10.11 -32.00 -7.67
C PRO A 180 9.19 -33.08 -7.13
N HIS A 181 9.27 -33.38 -5.83
CA HIS A 181 8.40 -34.36 -5.16
C HIS A 181 6.96 -33.88 -5.04
N TYR A 182 6.77 -32.62 -4.71
CA TYR A 182 5.45 -31.98 -4.64
C TYR A 182 4.76 -32.01 -6.00
N LEU A 183 5.43 -31.60 -7.07
CA LEU A 183 4.91 -31.63 -8.44
C LEU A 183 4.56 -33.06 -8.89
N ARG A 184 5.40 -34.05 -8.55
CA ARG A 184 5.12 -35.47 -8.80
C ARG A 184 3.86 -35.92 -8.07
N HIS A 185 3.69 -35.54 -6.80
CA HIS A 185 2.51 -35.84 -6.00
C HIS A 185 1.23 -35.28 -6.60
N ARG A 186 1.25 -33.98 -6.99
CA ARG A 186 0.12 -33.31 -7.63
C ARG A 186 -0.27 -33.99 -8.93
N ARG A 187 0.70 -34.35 -9.75
CA ARG A 187 0.47 -35.08 -11.00
C ARG A 187 -0.13 -36.46 -10.76
N ALA A 188 0.33 -37.17 -9.76
CA ALA A 188 -0.21 -38.49 -9.38
C ALA A 188 -1.65 -38.39 -8.84
N ALA A 189 -2.03 -37.26 -8.25
CA ALA A 189 -3.39 -36.98 -7.77
C ALA A 189 -4.37 -36.60 -8.90
N GLY A 190 -3.96 -36.66 -10.19
CA GLY A 190 -4.82 -36.42 -11.35
C GLY A 190 -4.66 -35.07 -12.01
N GLU A 191 -3.76 -34.24 -11.57
CA GLU A 191 -3.47 -32.97 -12.25
C GLU A 191 -2.66 -33.24 -13.53
N THR A 192 -3.28 -32.98 -14.67
CA THR A 192 -2.70 -33.30 -15.98
C THR A 192 -1.73 -32.25 -16.51
N LYS A 193 -1.79 -31.01 -15.98
CA LYS A 193 -0.93 -29.91 -16.40
C LYS A 193 -0.38 -29.20 -15.17
N VAL A 194 0.93 -29.24 -15.02
CA VAL A 194 1.64 -28.52 -13.95
C VAL A 194 2.74 -27.68 -14.59
N ALA A 195 2.78 -26.40 -14.29
CA ALA A 195 3.85 -25.48 -14.71
C ALA A 195 4.59 -24.98 -13.46
N LEU A 196 5.92 -24.97 -13.53
CA LEU A 196 6.78 -24.34 -12.55
C LEU A 196 7.28 -23.02 -13.15
N LEU A 197 6.92 -21.91 -12.52
CA LEU A 197 7.45 -20.59 -12.86
C LEU A 197 8.45 -20.21 -11.78
N VAL A 198 9.69 -19.95 -12.19
CA VAL A 198 10.76 -19.47 -11.31
C VAL A 198 11.03 -18.02 -11.69
N PHE A 199 10.83 -17.13 -10.73
CA PHE A 199 11.19 -15.72 -10.87
C PHE A 199 12.46 -15.50 -10.05
N ASP A 200 13.51 -15.06 -10.75
CA ASP A 200 14.74 -14.58 -10.14
C ASP A 200 14.67 -13.04 -10.20
N GLY A 201 14.67 -12.41 -9.02
CA GLY A 201 14.45 -10.97 -8.87
C GLY A 201 15.66 -10.23 -8.35
#